data_7b5f1e1bce35c1e1acd98d67b9c5ff88
#
_entry.id   7b5f1e1bce35c1e1acd98d67b9c5ff88
#
_cell.length_a   1.000
_cell.length_b   1.000
_cell.length_c   1.000
_cell.angle_alpha   90.00
_cell.angle_beta   90.00
_cell.angle_gamma   90.00
#
_symmetry.space_group_name_H-M   'P 1'
#
loop_
_entity.id
_entity.type
_entity.pdbx_description
1 polymer ?
#
loop_
_entity_poly.entity_id
_entity_poly.type
_entity_poly.pdbx_seq_one_letter_code
_entity_poly.pdbx_strand_id
1 'polypeptide(L)'
;KLLELIKPEVDFDISNTPKKPDYSNLENWAALPDIDGQQFYVPDESFVVNKNNNEVNVFYIHPTGFYEKNWNSDMDKNKSAYERTEIMLGNQASVFNESCNIYAPEYRQATYYSFFDIRNNGRSALDLAYLDIESAFIFFIENLNEDKPFIIAAHSQGALHAQRLINKMVDNTDLKNKLVCAYVIGYIIPEKYYSDLFPNTKKSSSFNDTGCIVSWSSVIEGFKRNREKTLFWTPKGWTIELMSQKIVSTNPFSWTNDNGWYSDD
;
A
#
# COMPACT_ATOMS: atom_id res chain seq x y z
N LYS A 1 21.11 -6.64 13.34
CA LYS A 1 21.07 -8.12 13.31
C LYS A 1 20.09 -8.64 12.24
N LEU A 2 18.83 -8.19 12.21
CA LEU A 2 17.86 -8.60 11.18
C LEU A 2 18.34 -8.23 9.77
N LEU A 3 18.75 -6.98 9.54
CA LEU A 3 19.18 -6.49 8.23
C LEU A 3 20.34 -7.29 7.64
N GLU A 4 21.26 -7.75 8.48
CA GLU A 4 22.37 -8.60 8.03
C GLU A 4 21.91 -10.00 7.57
N LEU A 5 20.85 -10.51 8.20
CA LEU A 5 20.29 -11.83 7.86
C LEU A 5 19.53 -11.84 6.53
N ILE A 6 18.92 -10.71 6.18
CA ILE A 6 18.05 -10.58 4.98
C ILE A 6 18.71 -9.80 3.85
N LYS A 7 19.99 -9.40 4.01
CA LYS A 7 20.74 -8.67 3.00
C LYS A 7 21.01 -9.56 1.78
N PRO A 8 20.58 -9.15 0.58
CA PRO A 8 20.93 -9.85 -0.65
C PRO A 8 22.42 -9.90 -0.87
N GLU A 9 22.93 -11.07 -1.27
CA GLU A 9 24.36 -11.32 -1.46
C GLU A 9 24.86 -10.88 -2.83
N VAL A 10 23.94 -10.76 -3.80
CA VAL A 10 24.22 -10.37 -5.19
C VAL A 10 23.55 -9.06 -5.54
N ASP A 11 24.06 -8.35 -6.52
CA ASP A 11 23.41 -7.15 -7.04
C ASP A 11 22.11 -7.51 -7.76
N PHE A 12 21.18 -6.54 -7.80
CA PHE A 12 19.92 -6.71 -8.51
C PHE A 12 20.19 -6.88 -10.01
N ASP A 13 19.59 -7.94 -10.57
CA ASP A 13 19.63 -8.22 -11.99
C ASP A 13 18.21 -8.60 -12.45
N ILE A 14 17.67 -7.83 -13.38
CA ILE A 14 16.32 -8.05 -13.91
C ILE A 14 16.14 -9.42 -14.56
N SER A 15 17.22 -9.99 -15.14
CA SER A 15 17.19 -11.32 -15.76
C SER A 15 17.02 -12.46 -14.76
N ASN A 16 17.33 -12.21 -13.48
CA ASN A 16 17.27 -13.18 -12.39
C ASN A 16 16.06 -12.93 -11.45
N THR A 17 15.13 -12.06 -11.86
CA THR A 17 13.94 -11.81 -11.04
C THR A 17 12.90 -12.93 -11.25
N PRO A 18 12.04 -13.17 -10.25
CA PRO A 18 10.92 -14.10 -10.40
C PRO A 18 10.02 -13.72 -11.57
N LYS A 19 9.29 -14.70 -12.11
CA LYS A 19 8.38 -14.48 -13.23
C LYS A 19 7.32 -13.42 -12.87
N LYS A 20 7.05 -12.52 -13.82
CA LYS A 20 5.99 -11.50 -13.69
C LYS A 20 4.62 -12.19 -13.50
N PRO A 21 3.80 -11.74 -12.52
CA PRO A 21 2.44 -12.24 -12.38
C PRO A 21 1.57 -11.83 -13.58
N ASP A 22 0.65 -12.72 -13.94
CA ASP A 22 -0.40 -12.49 -14.92
C ASP A 22 -1.73 -12.31 -14.18
N TYR A 23 -2.22 -11.09 -14.08
CA TYR A 23 -3.42 -10.77 -13.29
C TYR A 23 -4.74 -11.19 -13.94
N SER A 24 -4.73 -11.70 -15.17
CA SER A 24 -5.87 -12.41 -15.75
C SER A 24 -6.07 -13.79 -15.11
N ASN A 25 -5.02 -14.34 -14.50
CA ASN A 25 -5.12 -15.51 -13.61
C ASN A 25 -5.45 -15.04 -12.18
N LEU A 26 -6.66 -15.35 -11.72
CA LEU A 26 -7.16 -14.96 -10.40
C LEU A 26 -6.35 -15.54 -9.24
N GLU A 27 -5.55 -16.60 -9.47
CA GLU A 27 -4.60 -17.13 -8.48
C GLU A 27 -3.48 -16.15 -8.10
N ASN A 28 -3.25 -15.11 -8.92
CA ASN A 28 -2.29 -14.04 -8.62
C ASN A 28 -2.89 -12.87 -7.82
N TRP A 29 -4.06 -13.10 -7.23
CA TRP A 29 -4.69 -12.21 -6.28
C TRP A 29 -4.65 -12.80 -4.88
N ALA A 30 -4.26 -11.99 -3.90
CA ALA A 30 -4.28 -12.36 -2.49
C ALA A 30 -5.69 -12.31 -1.91
N ALA A 31 -6.53 -11.38 -2.41
CA ALA A 31 -7.95 -11.32 -2.06
C ALA A 31 -8.79 -10.91 -3.26
N LEU A 32 -9.94 -11.57 -3.36
CA LEU A 32 -11.03 -11.27 -4.30
C LEU A 32 -12.37 -11.39 -3.56
N PRO A 33 -13.41 -10.64 -3.94
CA PRO A 33 -14.69 -10.65 -3.24
C PRO A 33 -15.42 -12.00 -3.31
N ASP A 34 -15.18 -12.78 -4.38
CA ASP A 34 -15.83 -14.08 -4.61
C ASP A 34 -15.06 -15.29 -4.04
N ILE A 35 -13.90 -15.05 -3.45
CA ILE A 35 -13.03 -16.11 -2.92
C ILE A 35 -12.90 -15.95 -1.42
N ASP A 36 -13.24 -17.00 -0.66
CA ASP A 36 -13.09 -17.00 0.80
C ASP A 36 -11.62 -16.84 1.21
N GLY A 37 -11.36 -15.93 2.15
CA GLY A 37 -10.03 -15.63 2.65
C GLY A 37 -10.04 -14.68 3.85
N GLN A 38 -8.86 -14.28 4.28
CA GLN A 38 -8.67 -13.47 5.47
C GLN A 38 -9.27 -12.05 5.36
N GLN A 39 -9.54 -11.55 4.17
CA GLN A 39 -10.23 -10.28 3.97
C GLN A 39 -11.65 -10.25 4.59
N PHE A 40 -12.23 -11.40 4.89
CA PHE A 40 -13.52 -11.50 5.54
C PHE A 40 -13.44 -11.74 7.06
N TYR A 41 -12.24 -11.66 7.63
CA TYR A 41 -12.05 -11.75 9.06
C TYR A 41 -12.81 -10.63 9.78
N VAL A 42 -13.44 -10.95 10.91
CA VAL A 42 -14.13 -10.01 11.81
C VAL A 42 -13.63 -10.19 13.23
N PRO A 43 -13.59 -9.12 14.04
CA PRO A 43 -13.12 -9.20 15.44
C PRO A 43 -14.02 -10.10 16.30
N ASP A 44 -15.32 -10.08 16.04
CA ASP A 44 -16.32 -10.93 16.71
C ASP A 44 -17.59 -11.09 15.84
N GLU A 45 -18.49 -11.95 16.24
CA GLU A 45 -19.70 -12.33 15.48
C GLU A 45 -20.74 -11.19 15.34
N SER A 46 -20.59 -10.07 16.01
CA SER A 46 -21.51 -8.91 15.89
C SER A 46 -21.25 -8.08 14.63
N PHE A 47 -20.07 -8.24 14.02
CA PHE A 47 -19.74 -7.54 12.78
C PHE A 47 -20.33 -8.24 11.57
N VAL A 48 -20.91 -7.45 10.67
CA VAL A 48 -21.53 -7.95 9.43
C VAL A 48 -20.50 -7.88 8.30
N VAL A 49 -20.41 -8.94 7.52
CA VAL A 49 -19.62 -9.00 6.28
C VAL A 49 -20.59 -9.04 5.11
N ASN A 50 -20.47 -8.07 4.19
CA ASN A 50 -21.18 -8.10 2.91
C ASN A 50 -20.27 -8.63 1.81
N LYS A 51 -20.51 -9.85 1.37
CA LYS A 51 -19.80 -10.45 0.25
C LYS A 51 -20.47 -10.08 -1.06
N ASN A 52 -19.69 -9.58 -2.01
CA ASN A 52 -20.06 -9.42 -3.45
C ASN A 52 -21.26 -8.53 -3.76
N ASN A 53 -21.65 -7.63 -2.87
CA ASN A 53 -22.83 -6.80 -3.12
C ASN A 53 -22.60 -5.33 -2.71
N ASN A 54 -21.36 -4.87 -2.67
CA ASN A 54 -21.05 -3.50 -2.30
C ASN A 54 -20.89 -2.62 -3.56
N GLU A 55 -21.33 -1.38 -3.42
CA GLU A 55 -21.27 -0.36 -4.48
C GLU A 55 -19.88 0.27 -4.63
N VAL A 56 -18.97 0.01 -3.69
CA VAL A 56 -17.62 0.55 -3.67
C VAL A 56 -16.61 -0.60 -3.65
N ASN A 57 -15.56 -0.48 -4.45
CA ASN A 57 -14.45 -1.43 -4.47
C ASN A 57 -13.24 -0.88 -3.73
N VAL A 58 -12.45 -1.74 -3.10
CA VAL A 58 -11.15 -1.41 -2.51
C VAL A 58 -10.06 -2.12 -3.28
N PHE A 59 -9.11 -1.36 -3.82
CA PHE A 59 -7.83 -1.89 -4.30
C PHE A 59 -6.82 -1.78 -3.15
N TYR A 60 -6.54 -2.93 -2.51
CA TYR A 60 -5.65 -2.98 -1.35
C TYR A 60 -4.24 -3.41 -1.74
N ILE A 61 -3.25 -2.59 -1.36
CA ILE A 61 -1.82 -2.86 -1.60
C ILE A 61 -1.16 -3.17 -0.27
N HIS A 62 -0.90 -4.45 -0.02
CA HIS A 62 -0.33 -4.92 1.24
C HIS A 62 1.13 -4.47 1.44
N PRO A 63 1.62 -4.40 2.69
CA PRO A 63 3.02 -4.16 2.98
C PRO A 63 3.90 -5.35 2.57
N THR A 64 5.22 -5.18 2.61
CA THR A 64 6.10 -6.32 2.41
C THR A 64 6.11 -7.26 3.62
N GLY A 65 5.88 -8.52 3.38
CA GLY A 65 6.15 -9.65 4.27
C GLY A 65 7.44 -10.38 3.92
N PHE A 66 8.21 -9.88 2.94
CA PHE A 66 9.38 -10.55 2.42
C PHE A 66 10.66 -10.12 3.16
N TYR A 67 11.21 -11.05 3.95
CA TYR A 67 12.38 -10.87 4.80
C TYR A 67 13.46 -11.91 4.45
N GLU A 68 13.79 -12.02 3.16
CA GLU A 68 14.76 -12.98 2.66
C GLU A 68 15.90 -12.30 1.90
N LYS A 69 16.95 -13.06 1.53
CA LYS A 69 18.17 -12.58 0.88
C LYS A 69 18.02 -12.30 -0.63
N ASN A 70 16.88 -12.53 -1.22
CA ASN A 70 16.58 -12.16 -2.60
C ASN A 70 16.04 -10.72 -2.66
N TRP A 71 16.20 -10.05 -3.79
CA TRP A 71 15.70 -8.68 -3.95
C TRP A 71 14.17 -8.61 -4.02
N ASN A 72 13.52 -9.60 -4.65
CA ASN A 72 12.06 -9.68 -4.74
C ASN A 72 11.56 -11.08 -4.42
N SER A 73 10.39 -11.17 -3.81
CA SER A 73 9.67 -12.43 -3.58
C SER A 73 9.23 -13.05 -4.90
N ASP A 74 9.14 -14.36 -4.93
CA ASP A 74 8.33 -15.06 -5.92
C ASP A 74 6.85 -15.11 -5.49
N MET A 75 6.03 -15.80 -6.26
CA MET A 75 4.59 -15.94 -6.06
C MET A 75 4.21 -17.29 -5.41
N ASP A 76 5.15 -17.94 -4.75
CA ASP A 76 4.92 -19.25 -4.11
C ASP A 76 4.11 -19.10 -2.82
N LYS A 77 2.87 -19.61 -2.84
CA LYS A 77 1.93 -19.55 -1.73
C LYS A 77 2.36 -20.40 -0.50
N ASN A 78 3.37 -21.25 -0.64
CA ASN A 78 3.92 -22.05 0.47
C ASN A 78 5.02 -21.31 1.24
N LYS A 79 5.31 -20.05 0.91
CA LYS A 79 6.37 -19.29 1.54
C LYS A 79 5.85 -18.31 2.59
N SER A 80 6.72 -17.97 3.53
CA SER A 80 6.43 -17.10 4.65
C SER A 80 6.00 -15.67 4.24
N ALA A 81 6.36 -15.21 3.04
CA ALA A 81 5.89 -13.94 2.51
C ALA A 81 4.38 -13.98 2.26
N TYR A 82 3.87 -15.07 1.68
CA TYR A 82 2.44 -15.27 1.47
C TYR A 82 1.68 -15.42 2.80
N GLU A 83 2.16 -16.22 3.73
CA GLU A 83 1.54 -16.37 5.07
C GLU A 83 1.39 -15.00 5.76
N ARG A 84 2.38 -14.12 5.62
CA ARG A 84 2.31 -12.76 6.18
C ARG A 84 1.31 -11.88 5.43
N THR A 85 1.18 -12.04 4.10
CA THR A 85 0.13 -11.36 3.33
C THR A 85 -1.27 -11.73 3.84
N GLU A 86 -1.53 -13.01 4.11
CA GLU A 86 -2.79 -13.48 4.71
C GLU A 86 -3.07 -12.78 6.07
N ILE A 87 -2.05 -12.69 6.94
CA ILE A 87 -2.16 -11.98 8.22
C ILE A 87 -2.49 -10.49 7.99
N MET A 88 -1.88 -9.86 7.00
CA MET A 88 -2.12 -8.46 6.66
C MET A 88 -3.52 -8.24 6.08
N LEU A 89 -4.05 -9.17 5.30
CA LEU A 89 -5.44 -9.13 4.84
C LEU A 89 -6.41 -9.12 6.02
N GLY A 90 -6.23 -10.05 6.96
CA GLY A 90 -7.10 -10.16 8.14
C GLY A 90 -7.01 -9.00 9.12
N ASN A 91 -5.87 -8.31 9.20
CA ASN A 91 -5.65 -7.21 10.17
C ASN A 91 -5.73 -5.81 9.57
N GLN A 92 -5.77 -5.67 8.26
CA GLN A 92 -5.73 -4.36 7.58
C GLN A 92 -6.83 -4.23 6.51
N ALA A 93 -6.88 -5.16 5.54
CA ALA A 93 -7.87 -5.08 4.48
C ALA A 93 -9.29 -5.36 4.97
N SER A 94 -9.44 -6.24 5.95
CA SER A 94 -10.73 -6.65 6.49
C SER A 94 -11.57 -5.50 7.07
N VAL A 95 -10.96 -4.38 7.45
CA VAL A 95 -11.70 -3.19 7.92
C VAL A 95 -12.70 -2.64 6.89
N PHE A 96 -12.54 -2.99 5.62
CA PHE A 96 -13.42 -2.58 4.53
C PHE A 96 -14.52 -3.59 4.19
N ASN A 97 -14.57 -4.78 4.82
CA ASN A 97 -15.38 -5.90 4.37
C ASN A 97 -16.90 -5.75 4.58
N GLU A 98 -17.31 -4.83 5.44
CA GLU A 98 -18.73 -4.49 5.63
C GLU A 98 -19.28 -3.66 4.45
N SER A 99 -18.46 -2.75 3.92
CA SER A 99 -18.93 -1.68 3.02
C SER A 99 -18.34 -1.74 1.61
N CYS A 100 -17.34 -2.60 1.38
CA CYS A 100 -16.61 -2.63 0.12
C CYS A 100 -16.31 -4.06 -0.34
N ASN A 101 -16.18 -4.22 -1.66
CA ASN A 101 -15.59 -5.42 -2.26
C ASN A 101 -14.06 -5.27 -2.27
N ILE A 102 -13.33 -6.24 -1.75
CA ILE A 102 -11.88 -6.14 -1.54
C ILE A 102 -11.13 -6.89 -2.64
N TYR A 103 -10.24 -6.18 -3.33
CA TYR A 103 -9.33 -6.69 -4.35
C TYR A 103 -7.89 -6.41 -3.91
N ALA A 104 -7.09 -7.44 -3.69
CA ALA A 104 -5.69 -7.32 -3.32
C ALA A 104 -4.82 -8.15 -4.25
N PRO A 105 -3.95 -7.54 -5.06
CA PRO A 105 -3.02 -8.32 -5.87
C PRO A 105 -1.91 -8.92 -5.02
N GLU A 106 -1.46 -10.13 -5.35
CA GLU A 106 -0.11 -10.56 -5.04
C GLU A 106 0.87 -9.84 -5.97
N TYR A 107 2.05 -9.50 -5.47
CA TYR A 107 3.08 -8.86 -6.27
C TYR A 107 4.48 -9.29 -5.81
N ARG A 108 5.48 -9.19 -6.65
CA ARG A 108 6.88 -9.50 -6.31
C ARG A 108 7.42 -8.46 -5.32
N GLN A 109 7.08 -8.66 -4.04
CA GLN A 109 7.43 -7.74 -2.96
C GLN A 109 8.93 -7.51 -2.92
N ALA A 110 9.37 -6.26 -2.82
CA ALA A 110 10.78 -5.98 -2.56
C ALA A 110 11.13 -6.37 -1.11
N THR A 111 12.30 -6.98 -0.92
CA THR A 111 12.76 -7.33 0.43
C THR A 111 12.79 -6.10 1.34
N TYR A 112 12.50 -6.29 2.62
CA TYR A 112 12.60 -5.22 3.61
C TYR A 112 13.96 -4.53 3.62
N TYR A 113 15.04 -5.25 3.24
CA TYR A 113 16.37 -4.69 3.09
C TYR A 113 16.45 -3.56 2.06
N SER A 114 15.60 -3.56 1.03
CA SER A 114 15.57 -2.55 -0.04
C SER A 114 15.47 -1.11 0.47
N PHE A 115 14.80 -0.90 1.60
CA PHE A 115 14.68 0.41 2.23
C PHE A 115 15.96 0.92 2.90
N PHE A 116 16.95 0.07 3.06
CA PHE A 116 18.23 0.36 3.72
C PHE A 116 19.42 0.29 2.74
N ASP A 117 19.17 -0.18 1.52
CA ASP A 117 20.22 -0.21 0.49
C ASP A 117 20.56 1.20 0.04
N ILE A 118 21.82 1.59 0.20
CA ILE A 118 22.34 2.90 -0.22
C ILE A 118 22.73 2.94 -1.70
N ARG A 119 22.77 1.77 -2.36
CA ARG A 119 23.00 1.60 -3.80
C ARG A 119 21.69 1.65 -4.56
N ASN A 120 21.71 1.35 -5.85
CA ASN A 120 20.50 1.36 -6.68
C ASN A 120 19.68 0.05 -6.64
N ASN A 121 20.22 -1.03 -6.06
CA ASN A 121 19.57 -2.34 -6.07
C ASN A 121 18.20 -2.33 -5.39
N GLY A 122 18.11 -1.71 -4.19
CA GLY A 122 16.86 -1.59 -3.46
C GLY A 122 15.82 -0.78 -4.23
N ARG A 123 16.27 0.28 -4.93
CA ARG A 123 15.37 1.09 -5.80
C ARG A 123 14.86 0.27 -6.97
N SER A 124 15.71 -0.52 -7.60
CA SER A 124 15.35 -1.41 -8.71
C SER A 124 14.36 -2.48 -8.27
N ALA A 125 14.55 -3.06 -7.08
CA ALA A 125 13.61 -4.02 -6.51
C ALA A 125 12.23 -3.39 -6.21
N LEU A 126 12.20 -2.15 -5.68
CA LEU A 126 10.97 -1.39 -5.48
C LEU A 126 10.30 -1.00 -6.79
N ASP A 127 11.09 -0.65 -7.82
CA ASP A 127 10.55 -0.36 -9.15
C ASP A 127 9.89 -1.61 -9.77
N LEU A 128 10.50 -2.79 -9.61
CA LEU A 128 9.92 -4.06 -10.07
C LEU A 128 8.58 -4.35 -9.38
N ALA A 129 8.54 -4.21 -8.05
CA ALA A 129 7.32 -4.38 -7.27
C ALA A 129 6.21 -3.41 -7.71
N TYR A 130 6.57 -2.15 -7.96
CA TYR A 130 5.62 -1.15 -8.46
C TYR A 130 5.03 -1.53 -9.83
N LEU A 131 5.83 -2.06 -10.76
CA LEU A 131 5.35 -2.46 -12.09
C LEU A 131 4.31 -3.58 -12.03
N ASP A 132 4.41 -4.47 -11.05
CA ASP A 132 3.40 -5.48 -10.81
C ASP A 132 2.10 -4.85 -10.31
N ILE A 133 2.18 -3.97 -9.32
CA ILE A 133 1.03 -3.24 -8.76
C ILE A 133 0.34 -2.39 -9.83
N GLU A 134 1.11 -1.69 -10.67
CA GLU A 134 0.57 -0.92 -11.81
C GLU A 134 -0.18 -1.84 -12.79
N SER A 135 0.40 -3.00 -13.14
CA SER A 135 -0.24 -3.98 -14.01
C SER A 135 -1.53 -4.55 -13.40
N ALA A 136 -1.51 -4.84 -12.09
CA ALA A 136 -2.69 -5.30 -11.37
C ALA A 136 -3.80 -4.25 -11.32
N PHE A 137 -3.45 -2.99 -11.10
CA PHE A 137 -4.41 -1.90 -11.06
C PHE A 137 -5.05 -1.65 -12.42
N ILE A 138 -4.29 -1.72 -13.51
CA ILE A 138 -4.82 -1.64 -14.87
C ILE A 138 -5.86 -2.76 -15.08
N PHE A 139 -5.49 -4.01 -14.77
CA PHE A 139 -6.40 -5.14 -14.90
C PHE A 139 -7.66 -4.97 -14.02
N PHE A 140 -7.48 -4.51 -12.78
CA PHE A 140 -8.59 -4.22 -11.87
C PHE A 140 -9.58 -3.22 -12.47
N ILE A 141 -9.10 -2.07 -12.95
CA ILE A 141 -9.97 -1.02 -13.52
C ILE A 141 -10.67 -1.52 -14.78
N GLU A 142 -9.98 -2.24 -15.67
CA GLU A 142 -10.52 -2.65 -16.96
C GLU A 142 -11.45 -3.88 -16.87
N ASN A 143 -11.26 -4.77 -15.89
CA ASN A 143 -11.91 -6.07 -15.88
C ASN A 143 -12.70 -6.40 -14.61
N LEU A 144 -12.38 -5.79 -13.47
CA LEU A 144 -12.93 -6.19 -12.16
C LEU A 144 -13.73 -5.06 -11.48
N ASN A 145 -13.42 -3.81 -11.77
CA ASN A 145 -14.01 -2.68 -11.05
C ASN A 145 -15.47 -2.37 -11.45
N GLU A 146 -15.93 -2.85 -12.60
CA GLU A 146 -17.31 -2.64 -13.08
C GLU A 146 -17.73 -1.16 -13.07
N ASP A 147 -16.80 -0.27 -13.36
CA ASP A 147 -17.00 1.18 -13.35
C ASP A 147 -17.43 1.79 -12.00
N LYS A 148 -17.35 1.04 -10.91
CA LYS A 148 -17.73 1.48 -9.56
C LYS A 148 -16.74 2.52 -9.00
N PRO A 149 -17.19 3.36 -8.05
CA PRO A 149 -16.27 4.13 -7.19
C PRO A 149 -15.32 3.20 -6.46
N PHE A 150 -14.09 3.68 -6.21
CA PHE A 150 -13.10 2.85 -5.56
C PHE A 150 -12.28 3.58 -4.49
N ILE A 151 -11.74 2.80 -3.58
CA ILE A 151 -10.77 3.19 -2.57
C ILE A 151 -9.42 2.59 -2.96
N ILE A 152 -8.33 3.32 -2.78
CA ILE A 152 -6.98 2.75 -2.74
C ILE A 152 -6.57 2.70 -1.28
N ALA A 153 -6.36 1.49 -0.76
CA ALA A 153 -5.89 1.30 0.62
C ALA A 153 -4.52 0.64 0.61
N ALA A 154 -3.58 1.19 1.37
CA ALA A 154 -2.20 0.71 1.32
C ALA A 154 -1.45 0.94 2.63
N HIS A 155 -0.53 0.02 2.97
CA HIS A 155 0.30 0.15 4.14
C HIS A 155 1.80 -0.08 3.82
N SER A 156 2.68 0.69 4.47
CA SER A 156 4.14 0.53 4.42
C SER A 156 4.70 0.53 2.99
N GLN A 157 5.28 -0.58 2.49
CA GLN A 157 5.75 -0.68 1.10
C GLN A 157 4.61 -0.45 0.12
N GLY A 158 3.42 -1.00 0.40
CA GLY A 158 2.23 -0.73 -0.39
C GLY A 158 1.88 0.77 -0.45
N ALA A 159 2.01 1.48 0.66
CA ALA A 159 1.76 2.92 0.73
C ALA A 159 2.79 3.75 -0.09
N LEU A 160 4.04 3.32 -0.14
CA LEU A 160 5.04 3.91 -1.03
C LEU A 160 4.61 3.76 -2.50
N HIS A 161 4.16 2.56 -2.88
CA HIS A 161 3.70 2.28 -4.25
C HIS A 161 2.37 2.97 -4.57
N ALA A 162 1.45 3.06 -3.61
CA ALA A 162 0.17 3.76 -3.78
C ALA A 162 0.37 5.24 -4.13
N GLN A 163 1.34 5.93 -3.53
CA GLN A 163 1.65 7.32 -3.88
C GLN A 163 2.02 7.45 -5.36
N ARG A 164 2.87 6.55 -5.87
CA ARG A 164 3.26 6.53 -7.27
C ARG A 164 2.10 6.14 -8.19
N LEU A 165 1.29 5.17 -7.78
CA LEU A 165 0.11 4.73 -8.52
C LEU A 165 -0.92 5.85 -8.67
N ILE A 166 -1.24 6.54 -7.58
CA ILE A 166 -2.18 7.67 -7.58
C ILE A 166 -1.67 8.77 -8.52
N ASN A 167 -0.39 9.15 -8.40
CA ASN A 167 0.21 10.15 -9.28
C ASN A 167 0.09 9.79 -10.75
N LYS A 168 0.45 8.55 -11.11
CA LYS A 168 0.55 8.14 -12.53
C LYS A 168 -0.78 7.76 -13.16
N MET A 169 -1.67 7.11 -12.38
CA MET A 169 -2.84 6.44 -12.95
C MET A 169 -4.16 7.13 -12.58
N VAL A 170 -4.20 7.89 -11.48
CA VAL A 170 -5.47 8.40 -10.94
C VAL A 170 -5.53 9.92 -11.00
N ASP A 171 -4.59 10.62 -10.39
CA ASP A 171 -4.67 12.06 -10.12
C ASP A 171 -4.85 12.94 -11.36
N ASN A 172 -4.23 12.56 -12.49
CA ASN A 172 -4.29 13.29 -13.76
C ASN A 172 -5.20 12.63 -14.81
N THR A 173 -6.06 11.70 -14.41
CA THR A 173 -7.00 11.00 -15.30
C THR A 173 -8.43 11.16 -14.79
N ASP A 174 -9.42 10.68 -15.56
CA ASP A 174 -10.81 10.69 -15.16
C ASP A 174 -11.10 9.76 -13.95
N LEU A 175 -10.18 8.83 -13.64
CA LEU A 175 -10.29 7.95 -12.47
C LEU A 175 -10.34 8.71 -11.16
N LYS A 176 -9.78 9.91 -11.07
CA LYS A 176 -9.88 10.77 -9.88
C LYS A 176 -11.34 11.05 -9.47
N ASN A 177 -12.26 11.10 -10.44
CA ASN A 177 -13.67 11.38 -10.19
C ASN A 177 -14.39 10.18 -9.54
N LYS A 178 -13.78 8.98 -9.59
CA LYS A 178 -14.26 7.74 -8.97
C LYS A 178 -13.51 7.39 -7.68
N LEU A 179 -12.42 8.08 -7.38
CA LEU A 179 -11.68 7.89 -6.15
C LEU A 179 -12.50 8.38 -4.96
N VAL A 180 -12.93 7.46 -4.10
CA VAL A 180 -13.60 7.81 -2.85
C VAL A 180 -12.58 8.35 -1.85
N CYS A 181 -11.53 7.59 -1.56
CA CYS A 181 -10.44 8.00 -0.68
C CYS A 181 -9.19 7.15 -0.96
N ALA A 182 -8.01 7.72 -0.73
CA ALA A 182 -6.77 6.96 -0.71
C ALA A 182 -6.19 6.90 0.71
N TYR A 183 -6.13 5.71 1.29
CA TYR A 183 -5.52 5.41 2.59
C TYR A 183 -4.04 5.06 2.38
N VAL A 184 -3.15 6.04 2.60
CA VAL A 184 -1.70 5.89 2.42
C VAL A 184 -1.04 5.82 3.79
N ILE A 185 -1.03 4.63 4.38
CA ILE A 185 -0.74 4.44 5.81
C ILE A 185 0.68 3.90 6.03
N GLY A 186 1.37 4.40 7.06
CA GLY A 186 2.65 3.85 7.50
C GLY A 186 3.85 4.17 6.61
N TYR A 187 3.70 5.09 5.65
CA TYR A 187 4.79 5.66 4.87
C TYR A 187 4.66 7.18 4.77
N ILE A 188 5.79 7.89 4.75
CA ILE A 188 5.75 9.36 4.75
C ILE A 188 5.25 9.92 3.41
N ILE A 189 4.51 11.02 3.50
CA ILE A 189 4.25 11.95 2.39
C ILE A 189 4.85 13.29 2.79
N PRO A 190 6.06 13.67 2.32
CA PRO A 190 6.64 14.97 2.65
C PRO A 190 5.77 16.10 2.12
N GLU A 191 5.43 17.04 3.00
CA GLU A 191 4.54 18.17 2.68
C GLU A 191 5.01 18.94 1.44
N LYS A 192 6.32 19.12 1.29
CA LYS A 192 6.94 19.85 0.16
C LYS A 192 6.72 19.21 -1.22
N TYR A 193 6.39 17.90 -1.27
CA TYR A 193 6.13 17.19 -2.53
C TYR A 193 4.65 16.95 -2.79
N TYR A 194 3.76 17.35 -1.89
CA TYR A 194 2.34 17.01 -2.02
C TYR A 194 1.75 17.51 -3.34
N SER A 195 2.00 18.77 -3.68
CA SER A 195 1.49 19.37 -4.92
C SER A 195 2.12 18.80 -6.20
N ASP A 196 3.35 18.28 -6.12
CA ASP A 196 4.00 17.60 -7.24
C ASP A 196 3.45 16.19 -7.44
N LEU A 197 3.08 15.53 -6.34
CA LEU A 197 2.54 14.17 -6.36
C LEU A 197 1.05 14.15 -6.71
N PHE A 198 0.28 15.07 -6.13
CA PHE A 198 -1.18 15.05 -6.16
C PHE A 198 -1.74 16.45 -6.45
N PRO A 199 -1.49 16.99 -7.66
CA PRO A 199 -1.94 18.33 -8.01
C PRO A 199 -3.47 18.48 -8.04
N ASN A 200 -4.22 17.39 -8.23
CA ASN A 200 -5.68 17.39 -8.35
C ASN A 200 -6.40 16.66 -7.20
N THR A 201 -5.67 15.96 -6.34
CA THR A 201 -6.26 15.22 -5.21
C THR A 201 -5.97 15.95 -3.90
N LYS A 202 -7.01 16.33 -3.16
CA LYS A 202 -6.87 17.08 -1.90
C LYS A 202 -6.45 16.19 -0.73
N LYS A 203 -5.88 16.80 0.30
CA LYS A 203 -5.77 16.17 1.63
C LYS A 203 -7.15 16.12 2.28
N SER A 204 -7.43 15.08 3.03
CA SER A 204 -8.63 15.04 3.86
C SER A 204 -8.60 16.18 4.90
N SER A 205 -9.73 16.78 5.13
CA SER A 205 -9.98 17.81 6.16
C SER A 205 -11.20 17.50 7.01
N SER A 206 -11.95 16.46 6.67
CA SER A 206 -13.18 16.02 7.34
C SER A 206 -13.43 14.54 7.06
N PHE A 207 -14.12 13.86 7.96
CA PHE A 207 -14.53 12.46 7.78
C PHE A 207 -15.49 12.23 6.59
N ASN A 208 -16.17 13.28 6.12
CA ASN A 208 -17.06 13.23 4.95
C ASN A 208 -16.35 13.54 3.63
N ASP A 209 -15.05 13.81 3.65
CA ASP A 209 -14.34 14.15 2.42
C ASP A 209 -14.20 12.94 1.48
N THR A 210 -14.47 13.18 0.20
CA THR A 210 -14.19 12.25 -0.90
C THR A 210 -13.21 12.85 -1.89
N GLY A 211 -12.62 12.03 -2.77
CA GLY A 211 -11.57 12.45 -3.70
C GLY A 211 -10.35 12.97 -2.95
N CYS A 212 -9.96 12.33 -1.86
CA CYS A 212 -8.93 12.82 -0.96
C CYS A 212 -7.92 11.74 -0.57
N ILE A 213 -6.80 12.19 0.03
CA ILE A 213 -5.77 11.34 0.61
C ILE A 213 -5.79 11.50 2.12
N VAL A 214 -5.77 10.37 2.84
CA VAL A 214 -5.51 10.28 4.27
C VAL A 214 -4.19 9.55 4.49
N SER A 215 -3.40 10.01 5.46
CA SER A 215 -2.10 9.42 5.76
C SER A 215 -1.76 9.60 7.24
N TRP A 216 -1.32 8.52 7.88
CA TRP A 216 -0.77 8.57 9.23
C TRP A 216 0.21 7.42 9.46
N SER A 217 0.90 7.46 10.59
CA SER A 217 1.74 6.37 11.08
C SER A 217 1.55 6.23 12.57
N SER A 218 1.21 5.04 13.04
CA SER A 218 1.07 4.75 14.46
C SER A 218 2.42 4.35 15.05
N VAL A 219 2.73 4.90 16.21
CA VAL A 219 3.91 4.55 17.00
C VAL A 219 3.54 4.56 18.48
N ILE A 220 4.23 3.75 19.28
CA ILE A 220 4.06 3.81 20.73
C ILE A 220 4.66 5.10 21.29
N GLU A 221 4.08 5.61 22.38
CA GLU A 221 4.58 6.80 23.06
C GLU A 221 6.06 6.63 23.44
N GLY A 222 6.85 7.68 23.25
CA GLY A 222 8.29 7.67 23.49
C GLY A 222 9.13 6.92 22.46
N PHE A 223 8.52 6.37 21.41
CA PHE A 223 9.27 5.70 20.33
C PHE A 223 10.21 6.67 19.61
N LYS A 224 11.51 6.34 19.61
CA LYS A 224 12.51 7.04 18.82
C LYS A 224 12.83 6.23 17.58
N ARG A 225 12.61 6.82 16.41
CA ARG A 225 12.97 6.18 15.14
C ARG A 225 14.49 6.04 15.02
N ASN A 226 14.98 4.82 14.84
CA ASN A 226 16.40 4.53 14.64
C ASN A 226 16.90 4.91 13.23
N ARG A 227 16.00 5.25 12.31
CA ARG A 227 16.30 5.62 10.93
C ARG A 227 15.94 7.08 10.69
N GLU A 228 16.94 7.90 10.41
CA GLU A 228 16.76 9.33 10.15
C GLU A 228 16.28 9.62 8.73
N LYS A 229 16.60 8.75 7.77
CA LYS A 229 16.34 8.93 6.34
C LYS A 229 15.57 7.75 5.76
N THR A 230 14.76 8.02 4.74
CA THR A 230 14.03 6.99 3.99
C THR A 230 14.08 7.26 2.50
N LEU A 231 13.95 6.20 1.71
CA LEU A 231 13.72 6.30 0.27
C LEU A 231 12.35 6.92 0.03
N PHE A 232 12.26 7.77 -0.97
CA PHE A 232 11.02 8.39 -1.39
C PHE A 232 10.98 8.53 -2.90
N TRP A 233 9.85 8.17 -3.51
CA TRP A 233 9.65 8.34 -4.94
C TRP A 233 8.97 9.69 -5.22
N THR A 234 9.45 10.40 -6.24
CA THR A 234 8.83 11.61 -6.78
C THR A 234 8.64 11.47 -8.29
N PRO A 235 7.82 12.30 -8.94
CA PRO A 235 7.73 12.30 -10.42
C PRO A 235 9.08 12.53 -11.13
N LYS A 236 10.06 13.10 -10.42
CA LYS A 236 11.44 13.32 -10.90
C LYS A 236 12.39 12.15 -10.60
N GLY A 237 11.90 11.09 -9.97
CA GLY A 237 12.67 9.90 -9.61
C GLY A 237 12.85 9.71 -8.10
N TRP A 238 13.69 8.76 -7.73
CA TRP A 238 13.96 8.41 -6.35
C TRP A 238 14.81 9.47 -5.64
N THR A 239 14.44 9.78 -4.41
CA THR A 239 15.19 10.65 -3.49
C THR A 239 15.32 10.00 -2.12
N ILE A 240 16.14 10.59 -1.26
CA ILE A 240 16.30 10.21 0.15
C ILE A 240 15.83 11.37 1.00
N GLU A 241 14.83 11.14 1.83
CA GLU A 241 14.17 12.16 2.62
C GLU A 241 14.40 11.96 4.12
N LEU A 242 14.45 13.08 4.86
CA LEU A 242 14.51 13.05 6.31
C LEU A 242 13.15 12.66 6.88
N MET A 243 13.15 11.74 7.85
CA MET A 243 11.93 11.32 8.55
C MET A 243 11.39 12.41 9.50
N SER A 244 12.23 13.35 9.89
CA SER A 244 11.89 14.47 10.79
C SER A 244 11.30 15.68 10.10
N GLN A 245 11.20 15.69 8.76
CA GLN A 245 10.60 16.80 8.04
C GLN A 245 9.08 16.85 8.22
N LYS A 246 8.47 17.98 7.87
CA LYS A 246 7.02 18.13 7.86
C LYS A 246 6.41 17.16 6.87
N ILE A 247 5.48 16.35 7.34
CA ILE A 247 4.77 15.34 6.56
C ILE A 247 3.27 15.60 6.61
N VAL A 248 2.57 15.12 5.59
CA VAL A 248 1.11 15.04 5.63
C VAL A 248 0.72 14.01 6.68
N SER A 249 -0.14 14.40 7.61
CA SER A 249 -0.64 13.50 8.66
C SER A 249 -2.10 13.84 8.93
N THR A 250 -2.97 12.87 8.76
CA THR A 250 -4.38 12.95 9.13
C THR A 250 -4.54 12.30 10.49
N ASN A 251 -5.16 12.97 11.43
CA ASN A 251 -5.52 12.35 12.70
C ASN A 251 -6.70 11.40 12.45
N PRO A 252 -6.58 10.08 12.70
CA PRO A 252 -7.64 9.12 12.38
C PRO A 252 -8.88 9.25 13.26
N PHE A 253 -8.84 10.00 14.36
CA PHE A 253 -9.99 10.27 15.21
C PHE A 253 -10.80 11.47 14.72
N SER A 254 -10.15 12.56 14.35
CA SER A 254 -10.81 13.78 13.89
C SER A 254 -10.94 13.88 12.37
N TRP A 255 -10.19 13.08 11.62
CA TRP A 255 -10.03 13.14 10.15
C TRP A 255 -9.48 14.48 9.64
N THR A 256 -8.85 15.25 10.50
CA THR A 256 -8.23 16.54 10.18
C THR A 256 -6.70 16.48 10.37
N ASN A 257 -6.02 17.53 10.01
CA ASN A 257 -4.56 17.66 10.21
C ASN A 257 -4.25 18.33 11.56
N ASP A 258 -4.91 17.92 12.63
CA ASP A 258 -4.68 18.42 13.98
C ASP A 258 -3.70 17.51 14.78
N ASN A 259 -3.27 18.03 15.94
CA ASN A 259 -2.48 17.31 16.91
C ASN A 259 -3.31 16.96 18.17
N GLY A 260 -4.63 16.90 18.03
CA GLY A 260 -5.53 16.54 19.12
C GLY A 260 -5.18 15.16 19.68
N TRP A 261 -5.20 15.04 20.97
CA TRP A 261 -5.13 13.76 21.67
C TRP A 261 -6.55 13.36 22.08
N TYR A 262 -6.91 12.14 21.80
CA TYR A 262 -8.23 11.58 22.10
C TYR A 262 -8.04 10.39 23.02
N SER A 263 -8.79 10.32 24.13
CA SER A 263 -8.81 9.17 25.02
C SER A 263 -9.82 8.13 24.55
N ASP A 264 -9.62 6.90 24.98
CA ASP A 264 -10.53 5.78 24.72
C ASP A 264 -11.78 5.81 25.62
N ASP A 265 -12.11 6.95 26.26
CA ASP A 265 -13.24 7.11 27.18
C ASP A 265 -14.55 7.35 26.44
#